data_6d6b72b163cefbd6e3bf3ed7e0e70049
#
_entry.id   6d6b72b163cefbd6e3bf3ed7e0e70049
#
_cell.length_a   1.000
_cell.length_b   1.000
_cell.length_c   1.000
_cell.angle_alpha   90.00
_cell.angle_beta   90.00
_cell.angle_gamma   90.00
#
_symmetry.space_group_name_H-M   'P 1'
#
loop_
_entity.id
_entity.type
_entity.pdbx_description
1 polymer ?
#
loop_
_entity_poly.entity_id
_entity_poly.type
_entity_poly.pdbx_seq_one_letter_code
_entity_poly.pdbx_strand_id
1 'polypeptide(L)'
;MKRTQQTVRAALIQCSNPLGPDQPLARVKQAMIDKHIPLIESVAAKGANICCLQEIFYGPYFCAEQNAKWYDYAEEIPDGPTVMLMRGLAKKLNMAMLVPIYERETGGVLYNTTAVIDQTGAFLGRYRKHHIPHLHPGFWEKFYFRPGTGGYPVFDTAFGRIGVYTCYDRHFPEGARELGLKGAELVFNPSATVAGLSEHLWKLEQPAHAVANQYFIAAINRVGVEAPWNIGEFYGQSYFCNPRGQIYAIAHRSRDEVLVADVNFDETEQARREWQFYRARRPETYKLTSEY
;
A
#
# COMPACT_ATOMS: atom_id res chain seq x y z
N MET A 1 16.68 -7.68 -11.28
CA MET A 1 17.82 -7.86 -10.37
C MET A 1 17.63 -9.16 -9.57
N LYS A 2 18.69 -9.91 -9.25
CA LYS A 2 18.54 -10.98 -8.25
C LYS A 2 18.58 -10.33 -6.88
N ARG A 3 17.69 -10.75 -5.95
CA ARG A 3 17.72 -10.29 -4.55
C ARG A 3 19.10 -10.61 -3.94
N THR A 4 19.54 -9.72 -3.08
CA THR A 4 20.86 -9.83 -2.43
C THR A 4 20.80 -10.57 -1.10
N GLN A 5 19.60 -10.77 -0.54
CA GLN A 5 19.40 -11.35 0.79
C GLN A 5 18.19 -12.29 0.78
N GLN A 6 18.27 -13.38 1.57
CA GLN A 6 17.16 -14.32 1.74
C GLN A 6 16.13 -13.79 2.74
N THR A 7 16.57 -13.10 3.78
CA THR A 7 15.72 -12.42 4.76
C THR A 7 15.83 -10.92 4.56
N VAL A 8 14.69 -10.24 4.47
CA VAL A 8 14.57 -8.80 4.26
C VAL A 8 13.79 -8.21 5.41
N ARG A 9 14.25 -7.11 5.95
CA ARG A 9 13.51 -6.36 6.97
C ARG A 9 12.58 -5.35 6.32
N ALA A 10 11.28 -5.56 6.46
CA ALA A 10 10.24 -4.68 5.92
C ALA A 10 9.61 -3.84 7.03
N ALA A 11 9.16 -2.63 6.69
CA ALA A 11 8.55 -1.70 7.62
C ALA A 11 7.23 -1.13 7.08
N LEU A 12 6.29 -0.90 7.99
CA LEU A 12 5.00 -0.24 7.75
C LEU A 12 4.90 0.97 8.68
N ILE A 13 4.46 2.09 8.15
CA ILE A 13 4.21 3.31 8.94
C ILE A 13 2.72 3.58 9.00
N GLN A 14 2.16 3.34 10.17
CA GLN A 14 0.77 3.58 10.53
C GLN A 14 0.68 4.92 11.26
N CYS A 15 -0.13 5.85 10.77
CA CYS A 15 -0.10 7.22 11.26
C CYS A 15 -1.47 7.90 11.21
N SER A 16 -1.74 8.77 12.19
CA SER A 16 -2.87 9.70 12.22
C SER A 16 -2.51 11.04 11.57
N ASN A 17 -3.51 11.80 11.12
CA ASN A 17 -3.29 13.16 10.64
C ASN A 17 -3.02 14.13 11.79
N PRO A 18 -1.99 14.99 11.69
CA PRO A 18 -1.71 16.01 12.69
C PRO A 18 -2.60 17.27 12.57
N LEU A 19 -3.19 17.51 11.38
CA LEU A 19 -4.02 18.67 11.10
C LEU A 19 -5.34 18.27 10.43
N GLY A 20 -6.41 19.01 10.74
CA GLY A 20 -7.71 18.82 10.11
C GLY A 20 -7.77 19.39 8.68
N PRO A 21 -8.82 19.01 7.91
CA PRO A 21 -9.01 19.39 6.51
C PRO A 21 -9.49 20.82 6.31
N ASP A 22 -9.73 21.57 7.37
CA ASP A 22 -10.10 22.99 7.41
C ASP A 22 -8.88 23.93 7.25
N GLN A 23 -7.68 23.39 7.45
CA GLN A 23 -6.43 24.15 7.28
C GLN A 23 -6.07 24.28 5.80
N PRO A 24 -5.23 25.27 5.42
CA PRO A 24 -4.71 25.39 4.05
C PRO A 24 -4.06 24.09 3.57
N LEU A 25 -4.39 23.63 2.36
CA LEU A 25 -3.95 22.33 1.81
C LEU A 25 -2.43 22.12 1.87
N ALA A 26 -1.66 23.16 1.54
CA ALA A 26 -0.19 23.08 1.60
C ALA A 26 0.31 22.84 3.03
N ARG A 27 -0.36 23.45 4.04
CA ARG A 27 -0.01 23.27 5.45
C ARG A 27 -0.35 21.87 5.94
N VAL A 28 -1.51 21.33 5.54
CA VAL A 28 -1.92 19.95 5.86
C VAL A 28 -0.91 18.96 5.30
N LYS A 29 -0.55 19.12 4.02
CA LYS A 29 0.45 18.27 3.35
C LYS A 29 1.80 18.33 4.05
N GLN A 30 2.32 19.53 4.30
CA GLN A 30 3.61 19.69 4.95
C GLN A 30 3.64 19.07 6.34
N ALA A 31 2.61 19.28 7.16
CA ALA A 31 2.53 18.70 8.49
C ALA A 31 2.55 17.14 8.48
N MET A 32 1.91 16.52 7.49
CA MET A 32 1.97 15.06 7.33
C MET A 32 3.36 14.59 6.87
N ILE A 33 4.00 15.30 5.96
CA ILE A 33 5.36 15.01 5.52
C ILE A 33 6.33 15.13 6.69
N ASP A 34 6.27 16.24 7.43
CA ASP A 34 7.12 16.49 8.61
C ASP A 34 6.94 15.43 9.70
N LYS A 35 5.72 14.92 9.86
CA LYS A 35 5.43 13.81 10.78
C LYS A 35 6.01 12.48 10.28
N HIS A 36 5.99 12.22 8.97
CA HIS A 36 6.49 10.96 8.41
C HIS A 36 8.02 10.87 8.34
N ILE A 37 8.73 11.98 8.11
CA ILE A 37 10.19 11.96 7.98
C ILE A 37 10.88 11.29 9.18
N PRO A 38 10.66 11.69 10.44
CA PRO A 38 11.29 11.03 11.59
C PRO A 38 10.86 9.56 11.75
N LEU A 39 9.63 9.20 11.36
CA LEU A 39 9.19 7.81 11.38
C LEU A 39 9.93 6.97 10.32
N ILE A 40 10.12 7.51 9.11
CA ILE A 40 10.92 6.89 8.05
C ILE A 40 12.37 6.71 8.49
N GLU A 41 12.97 7.74 9.10
CA GLU A 41 14.34 7.65 9.64
C GLU A 41 14.44 6.63 10.77
N SER A 42 13.41 6.53 11.62
CA SER A 42 13.38 5.54 12.70
C SER A 42 13.32 4.09 12.22
N VAL A 43 12.57 3.80 11.14
CA VAL A 43 12.54 2.44 10.57
C VAL A 43 13.85 2.10 9.87
N ALA A 44 14.48 3.06 9.21
CA ALA A 44 15.81 2.89 8.64
C ALA A 44 16.87 2.59 9.72
N ALA A 45 16.81 3.31 10.84
CA ALA A 45 17.68 3.07 12.00
C ALA A 45 17.48 1.67 12.63
N LYS A 46 16.29 1.09 12.48
CA LYS A 46 15.99 -0.32 12.84
C LYS A 46 16.44 -1.33 11.78
N GLY A 47 17.13 -0.89 10.74
CA GLY A 47 17.68 -1.73 9.68
C GLY A 47 16.66 -2.14 8.62
N ALA A 48 15.57 -1.40 8.44
CA ALA A 48 14.60 -1.70 7.39
C ALA A 48 15.22 -1.55 5.99
N ASN A 49 15.00 -2.54 5.15
CA ASN A 49 15.42 -2.56 3.75
C ASN A 49 14.36 -1.94 2.83
N ILE A 50 13.10 -2.08 3.21
CA ILE A 50 11.95 -1.58 2.46
C ILE A 50 10.87 -1.05 3.41
N CYS A 51 10.28 0.09 3.07
CA CYS A 51 9.24 0.73 3.84
C CYS A 51 8.02 1.07 2.97
N CYS A 52 6.82 0.86 3.50
CA CYS A 52 5.59 1.30 2.87
C CYS A 52 4.82 2.26 3.77
N LEU A 53 4.33 3.34 3.18
CA LEU A 53 3.48 4.33 3.82
C LEU A 53 1.99 3.97 3.62
N GLN A 54 1.10 4.55 4.41
CA GLN A 54 -0.35 4.36 4.29
C GLN A 54 -0.92 4.98 3.00
N GLU A 55 -2.12 4.57 2.59
CA GLU A 55 -2.81 5.12 1.41
C GLU A 55 -2.97 6.64 1.50
N ILE A 56 -2.57 7.37 0.44
CA ILE A 56 -2.56 8.85 0.38
C ILE A 56 -1.91 9.44 1.66
N PHE A 57 -0.67 9.04 1.93
CA PHE A 57 -0.04 9.23 3.23
C PHE A 57 0.11 10.70 3.65
N TYR A 58 0.20 11.63 2.70
CA TYR A 58 0.54 13.04 2.97
C TYR A 58 -0.67 13.92 3.34
N GLY A 59 -1.84 13.33 3.61
CA GLY A 59 -3.00 14.09 4.03
C GLY A 59 -4.15 13.24 4.58
N PRO A 60 -5.25 13.90 4.94
CA PRO A 60 -6.45 13.23 5.40
C PRO A 60 -7.10 12.44 4.28
N TYR A 61 -7.99 11.54 4.64
CA TYR A 61 -8.81 10.80 3.69
C TYR A 61 -9.92 11.70 3.11
N PHE A 62 -9.53 12.64 2.29
CA PHE A 62 -10.40 13.67 1.73
C PHE A 62 -11.60 13.13 0.90
N CYS A 63 -11.54 11.86 0.52
CA CYS A 63 -12.65 11.17 -0.14
C CYS A 63 -13.91 11.04 0.75
N ALA A 64 -13.81 11.43 2.03
CA ALA A 64 -14.95 11.55 2.94
C ALA A 64 -15.94 12.64 2.53
N GLU A 65 -15.54 13.61 1.71
CA GLU A 65 -16.38 14.62 1.09
C GLU A 65 -16.21 14.64 -0.43
N GLN A 66 -17.14 15.31 -1.14
CA GLN A 66 -17.02 15.57 -2.58
C GLN A 66 -16.79 17.07 -2.77
N ASN A 67 -15.53 17.48 -2.84
CA ASN A 67 -15.14 18.89 -2.91
C ASN A 67 -13.96 19.09 -3.86
N ALA A 68 -14.16 19.90 -4.88
CA ALA A 68 -13.17 20.14 -5.94
C ALA A 68 -11.88 20.81 -5.44
N LYS A 69 -11.86 21.41 -4.22
CA LYS A 69 -10.63 21.95 -3.62
C LYS A 69 -9.50 20.91 -3.55
N TRP A 70 -9.87 19.62 -3.40
CA TRP A 70 -8.89 18.53 -3.29
C TRP A 70 -8.22 18.18 -4.62
N TYR A 71 -8.72 18.65 -5.76
CA TYR A 71 -8.03 18.46 -7.04
C TYR A 71 -6.65 19.12 -7.04
N ASP A 72 -6.48 20.23 -6.32
CA ASP A 72 -5.19 20.93 -6.20
C ASP A 72 -4.18 20.22 -5.29
N TYR A 73 -4.62 19.15 -4.61
CA TYR A 73 -3.77 18.34 -3.73
C TYR A 73 -2.92 17.33 -4.47
N ALA A 74 -3.30 17.00 -5.71
CA ALA A 74 -2.62 16.01 -6.54
C ALA A 74 -1.27 16.51 -7.05
N GLU A 75 -0.33 15.56 -7.21
CA GLU A 75 1.02 15.82 -7.71
C GLU A 75 1.35 14.94 -8.91
N GLU A 76 2.27 15.38 -9.75
CA GLU A 76 2.80 14.58 -10.84
C GLU A 76 3.74 13.47 -10.32
N ILE A 77 3.81 12.36 -11.05
CA ILE A 77 4.74 11.27 -10.78
C ILE A 77 5.55 11.02 -12.07
N PRO A 78 6.89 10.93 -11.99
CA PRO A 78 7.71 10.83 -10.77
C PRO A 78 8.28 12.17 -10.25
N ASP A 79 8.02 13.29 -10.89
CA ASP A 79 8.76 14.54 -10.70
C ASP A 79 8.09 15.54 -9.74
N GLY A 80 6.95 15.16 -9.16
CA GLY A 80 6.27 15.95 -8.12
C GLY A 80 7.08 16.04 -6.82
N PRO A 81 6.87 17.13 -6.05
CA PRO A 81 7.72 17.46 -4.89
C PRO A 81 7.78 16.35 -3.84
N THR A 82 6.65 15.67 -3.58
CA THR A 82 6.61 14.59 -2.58
C THR A 82 7.41 13.37 -3.03
N VAL A 83 7.25 12.93 -4.28
CA VAL A 83 8.01 11.78 -4.80
C VAL A 83 9.50 12.11 -4.87
N MET A 84 9.87 13.32 -5.30
CA MET A 84 11.28 13.76 -5.32
C MET A 84 11.90 13.77 -3.93
N LEU A 85 11.17 14.24 -2.92
CA LEU A 85 11.62 14.19 -1.51
C LEU A 85 11.85 12.73 -1.06
N MET A 86 10.88 11.84 -1.34
CA MET A 86 10.98 10.43 -0.94
C MET A 86 12.10 9.69 -1.69
N ARG A 87 12.38 10.03 -2.95
CA ARG A 87 13.55 9.54 -3.69
C ARG A 87 14.86 9.95 -3.02
N GLY A 88 14.94 11.20 -2.55
CA GLY A 88 16.08 11.69 -1.77
C GLY A 88 16.28 10.93 -0.46
N LEU A 89 15.18 10.68 0.27
CA LEU A 89 15.20 9.88 1.52
C LEU A 89 15.57 8.41 1.26
N ALA A 90 14.98 7.78 0.25
CA ALA A 90 15.30 6.40 -0.12
C ALA A 90 16.81 6.22 -0.36
N LYS A 91 17.41 7.13 -1.14
CA LYS A 91 18.86 7.15 -1.41
C LYS A 91 19.66 7.42 -0.13
N LYS A 92 19.31 8.45 0.66
CA LYS A 92 19.99 8.79 1.92
C LYS A 92 20.02 7.64 2.90
N LEU A 93 18.90 6.91 3.01
CA LEU A 93 18.69 5.85 3.98
C LEU A 93 19.02 4.45 3.45
N ASN A 94 19.41 4.33 2.16
CA ASN A 94 19.64 3.06 1.47
C ASN A 94 18.47 2.06 1.65
N MET A 95 17.22 2.57 1.52
CA MET A 95 15.99 1.84 1.79
C MET A 95 15.00 2.04 0.65
N ALA A 96 14.44 0.95 0.11
CA ALA A 96 13.37 1.05 -0.88
C ALA A 96 12.08 1.57 -0.25
N MET A 97 11.30 2.34 -1.00
CA MET A 97 10.09 2.97 -0.49
C MET A 97 8.90 2.79 -1.42
N LEU A 98 7.74 2.48 -0.83
CA LEU A 98 6.44 2.53 -1.47
C LEU A 98 5.70 3.74 -0.96
N VAL A 99 5.36 4.64 -1.88
CA VAL A 99 4.86 6.00 -1.57
C VAL A 99 3.47 6.19 -2.19
N PRO A 100 2.39 5.91 -1.44
CA PRO A 100 1.03 6.10 -1.91
C PRO A 100 0.63 7.57 -1.88
N ILE A 101 0.31 8.14 -3.05
CA ILE A 101 -0.08 9.55 -3.19
C ILE A 101 -1.26 9.73 -4.15
N TYR A 102 -1.80 10.93 -4.17
CA TYR A 102 -2.78 11.40 -5.14
C TYR A 102 -2.05 11.94 -6.37
N GLU A 103 -2.13 11.20 -7.48
CA GLU A 103 -1.43 11.51 -8.72
C GLU A 103 -2.26 12.39 -9.64
N ARG A 104 -1.62 13.39 -10.24
CA ARG A 104 -2.11 14.13 -11.41
C ARG A 104 -1.32 13.70 -12.65
N GLU A 105 -1.99 13.21 -13.68
CA GLU A 105 -1.42 12.93 -14.99
C GLU A 105 -1.62 14.12 -15.94
N THR A 106 -0.84 14.16 -17.02
CA THR A 106 -1.01 15.09 -18.12
C THR A 106 -2.48 15.09 -18.59
N GLY A 107 -3.04 16.28 -18.78
CA GLY A 107 -4.46 16.43 -19.12
C GLY A 107 -5.41 16.48 -17.90
N GLY A 108 -4.87 16.49 -16.68
CA GLY A 108 -5.65 16.68 -15.45
C GLY A 108 -6.38 15.42 -14.96
N VAL A 109 -6.06 14.25 -15.48
CA VAL A 109 -6.62 12.99 -14.99
C VAL A 109 -5.97 12.61 -13.66
N LEU A 110 -6.78 12.18 -12.69
CA LEU A 110 -6.37 11.98 -11.32
C LEU A 110 -6.47 10.50 -10.91
N TYR A 111 -5.48 10.02 -10.16
CA TYR A 111 -5.41 8.63 -9.72
C TYR A 111 -4.97 8.49 -8.26
N ASN A 112 -5.40 7.44 -7.62
CA ASN A 112 -4.83 6.95 -6.38
C ASN A 112 -3.66 6.02 -6.73
N THR A 113 -2.44 6.43 -6.41
CA THR A 113 -1.23 5.81 -6.97
C THR A 113 -0.18 5.53 -5.90
N THR A 114 0.46 4.39 -5.99
CA THR A 114 1.67 4.08 -5.22
C THR A 114 2.89 4.15 -6.14
N ALA A 115 3.77 5.10 -5.87
CA ALA A 115 5.10 5.17 -6.50
C ALA A 115 6.04 4.19 -5.82
N VAL A 116 6.84 3.45 -6.60
CA VAL A 116 7.84 2.50 -6.09
C VAL A 116 9.23 3.02 -6.39
N ILE A 117 10.04 3.17 -5.35
CA ILE A 117 11.37 3.78 -5.38
C ILE A 117 12.35 2.74 -4.81
N ASP A 118 13.48 2.53 -5.48
CA ASP A 118 14.51 1.63 -4.95
C ASP A 118 15.43 2.35 -3.92
N GLN A 119 16.32 1.59 -3.31
CA GLN A 119 17.26 2.09 -2.32
C GLN A 119 18.30 3.08 -2.86
N THR A 120 18.41 3.23 -4.17
CA THR A 120 19.29 4.24 -4.82
C THR A 120 18.57 5.55 -5.07
N GLY A 121 17.24 5.59 -4.80
CA GLY A 121 16.35 6.70 -5.15
C GLY A 121 15.84 6.65 -6.58
N ALA A 122 16.08 5.57 -7.32
CA ALA A 122 15.54 5.40 -8.66
C ALA A 122 14.04 5.07 -8.60
N PHE A 123 13.26 5.74 -9.45
CA PHE A 123 11.84 5.43 -9.62
C PHE A 123 11.71 4.18 -10.49
N LEU A 124 11.16 3.09 -9.92
CA LEU A 124 10.98 1.82 -10.61
C LEU A 124 9.67 1.75 -11.39
N GLY A 125 8.71 2.58 -11.03
CA GLY A 125 7.39 2.59 -11.62
C GLY A 125 6.29 2.88 -10.59
N ARG A 126 5.05 2.65 -11.01
CA ARG A 126 3.88 2.95 -10.17
C ARG A 126 2.79 1.90 -10.33
N TYR A 127 1.95 1.79 -9.30
CA TYR A 127 0.68 1.10 -9.33
C TYR A 127 -0.45 2.12 -9.16
N ARG A 128 -1.41 2.18 -10.07
CA ARG A 128 -2.64 2.96 -9.96
C ARG A 128 -3.78 2.05 -9.52
N LYS A 129 -4.47 2.39 -8.45
CA LYS A 129 -5.61 1.63 -7.88
C LYS A 129 -6.62 1.30 -8.97
N HIS A 130 -6.98 0.02 -9.10
CA HIS A 130 -7.90 -0.46 -10.13
C HIS A 130 -9.36 -0.36 -9.71
N HIS A 131 -9.66 -0.76 -8.47
CA HIS A 131 -11.02 -0.80 -7.96
C HIS A 131 -11.27 0.42 -7.07
N ILE A 132 -12.12 1.31 -7.55
CA ILE A 132 -12.41 2.60 -6.91
C ILE A 132 -13.76 2.50 -6.20
N PRO A 133 -13.81 2.52 -4.85
CA PRO A 133 -15.05 2.47 -4.10
C PRO A 133 -15.88 3.74 -4.27
N HIS A 134 -17.21 3.58 -4.11
CA HIS A 134 -18.13 4.69 -4.01
C HIS A 134 -19.32 4.27 -3.15
N LEU A 135 -19.17 4.40 -1.83
CA LEU A 135 -20.14 3.88 -0.86
C LEU A 135 -20.15 4.67 0.44
N HIS A 136 -21.27 4.54 1.17
CA HIS A 136 -21.42 5.08 2.50
C HIS A 136 -20.46 4.45 3.51
N PRO A 137 -20.08 5.19 4.58
CA PRO A 137 -20.55 6.53 4.95
C PRO A 137 -19.81 7.71 4.32
N GLY A 138 -18.70 7.49 3.59
CA GLY A 138 -17.87 8.56 3.03
C GLY A 138 -16.67 8.02 2.25
N PHE A 139 -16.90 7.04 1.38
CA PHE A 139 -15.86 6.51 0.47
C PHE A 139 -16.19 6.95 -0.97
N TRP A 140 -16.16 8.27 -1.20
CA TRP A 140 -16.56 8.89 -2.47
C TRP A 140 -15.40 8.97 -3.46
N GLU A 141 -14.57 7.94 -3.54
CA GLU A 141 -13.35 7.93 -4.34
C GLU A 141 -13.61 8.13 -5.85
N LYS A 142 -14.75 7.68 -6.38
CA LYS A 142 -15.07 7.89 -7.80
C LYS A 142 -15.26 9.35 -8.18
N PHE A 143 -15.45 10.26 -7.22
CA PHE A 143 -15.46 11.69 -7.47
C PHE A 143 -14.06 12.22 -7.85
N TYR A 144 -13.01 11.55 -7.38
CA TYR A 144 -11.62 12.00 -7.51
C TYR A 144 -10.82 11.17 -8.52
N PHE A 145 -10.96 9.84 -8.47
CA PHE A 145 -10.01 8.94 -9.12
C PHE A 145 -10.61 8.22 -10.32
N ARG A 146 -9.83 8.22 -11.38
CA ARG A 146 -10.02 7.29 -12.48
C ARG A 146 -9.42 5.92 -12.08
N PRO A 147 -10.08 4.79 -12.43
CA PRO A 147 -9.48 3.46 -12.30
C PRO A 147 -8.16 3.34 -13.08
N GLY A 148 -7.18 2.69 -12.47
CA GLY A 148 -5.94 2.34 -13.14
C GLY A 148 -6.18 1.29 -14.24
N THR A 149 -5.36 1.34 -15.29
CA THR A 149 -5.44 0.41 -16.44
C THR A 149 -4.10 -0.28 -16.72
N GLY A 150 -3.08 -0.03 -15.89
CA GLY A 150 -1.72 -0.56 -16.07
C GLY A 150 -1.53 -2.01 -15.62
N GLY A 151 -2.58 -2.70 -15.21
CA GLY A 151 -2.51 -4.04 -14.62
C GLY A 151 -1.83 -4.03 -13.25
N TYR A 152 -1.40 -5.20 -12.81
CA TYR A 152 -0.73 -5.40 -11.53
C TYR A 152 0.77 -5.62 -11.73
N PRO A 153 1.60 -4.56 -11.73
CA PRO A 153 3.04 -4.70 -11.92
C PRO A 153 3.71 -5.33 -10.70
N VAL A 154 4.78 -6.06 -10.96
CA VAL A 154 5.72 -6.55 -9.94
C VAL A 154 7.06 -5.88 -10.19
N PHE A 155 7.63 -5.31 -9.16
CA PHE A 155 8.86 -4.52 -9.23
C PHE A 155 10.03 -5.32 -8.71
N ASP A 156 11.07 -5.44 -9.52
CA ASP A 156 12.33 -6.09 -9.12
C ASP A 156 13.18 -5.10 -8.32
N THR A 157 13.39 -5.39 -7.05
CA THR A 157 14.25 -4.62 -6.15
C THR A 157 15.43 -5.46 -5.67
N ALA A 158 16.42 -4.82 -5.04
CA ALA A 158 17.50 -5.55 -4.35
C ALA A 158 16.98 -6.42 -3.20
N PHE A 159 15.75 -6.17 -2.74
CA PHE A 159 15.14 -6.78 -1.56
C PHE A 159 13.98 -7.73 -1.91
N GLY A 160 13.88 -8.19 -3.15
CA GLY A 160 12.88 -9.11 -3.62
C GLY A 160 11.94 -8.53 -4.68
N ARG A 161 11.02 -9.35 -5.14
CA ARG A 161 10.00 -9.01 -6.12
C ARG A 161 8.73 -8.50 -5.41
N ILE A 162 8.46 -7.22 -5.57
CA ILE A 162 7.48 -6.49 -4.77
C ILE A 162 6.22 -6.24 -5.60
N GLY A 163 5.08 -6.67 -5.07
CA GLY A 163 3.75 -6.35 -5.60
C GLY A 163 3.06 -5.27 -4.77
N VAL A 164 2.13 -4.56 -5.41
CA VAL A 164 1.26 -3.58 -4.74
C VAL A 164 -0.16 -3.72 -5.27
N TYR A 165 -1.14 -3.71 -4.38
CA TYR A 165 -2.53 -3.43 -4.66
C TYR A 165 -3.09 -2.58 -3.51
N THR A 166 -4.03 -1.69 -3.78
CA THR A 166 -4.37 -0.62 -2.83
C THR A 166 -5.76 -0.80 -2.24
N CYS A 167 -5.86 -0.86 -0.90
CA CYS A 167 -7.09 -0.74 -0.12
C CYS A 167 -8.21 -1.66 -0.62
N TYR A 168 -9.21 -1.10 -1.31
CA TYR A 168 -10.39 -1.77 -1.84
C TYR A 168 -10.07 -2.90 -2.83
N ASP A 169 -8.90 -2.85 -3.48
CA ASP A 169 -8.44 -3.93 -4.37
C ASP A 169 -8.35 -5.29 -3.68
N ARG A 170 -8.19 -5.32 -2.33
CA ARG A 170 -8.11 -6.56 -1.56
C ARG A 170 -9.38 -7.42 -1.64
N HIS A 171 -10.53 -6.81 -1.96
CA HIS A 171 -11.79 -7.53 -2.10
C HIS A 171 -11.89 -8.35 -3.40
N PHE A 172 -10.94 -8.14 -4.32
CA PHE A 172 -10.92 -8.76 -5.66
C PHE A 172 -9.74 -9.72 -5.76
N PRO A 173 -9.99 -11.04 -5.67
CA PRO A 173 -8.93 -12.06 -5.67
C PRO A 173 -8.14 -12.11 -6.97
N GLU A 174 -8.68 -11.59 -8.06
CA GLU A 174 -8.03 -11.54 -9.38
C GLU A 174 -6.73 -10.76 -9.34
N GLY A 175 -6.72 -9.57 -8.70
CA GLY A 175 -5.52 -8.75 -8.57
C GLY A 175 -4.43 -9.43 -7.75
N ALA A 176 -4.82 -10.06 -6.65
CA ALA A 176 -3.91 -10.84 -5.82
C ALA A 176 -3.30 -12.01 -6.61
N ARG A 177 -4.11 -12.69 -7.45
CA ARG A 177 -3.66 -13.79 -8.31
C ARG A 177 -2.70 -13.31 -9.41
N GLU A 178 -2.98 -12.18 -10.04
CA GLU A 178 -2.11 -11.57 -11.05
C GLU A 178 -0.72 -11.26 -10.48
N LEU A 179 -0.64 -10.66 -9.28
CA LEU A 179 0.63 -10.42 -8.60
C LEU A 179 1.40 -11.72 -8.35
N GLY A 180 0.69 -12.76 -7.88
CA GLY A 180 1.29 -14.06 -7.64
C GLY A 180 1.83 -14.73 -8.91
N LEU A 181 1.06 -14.70 -10.01
CA LEU A 181 1.47 -15.26 -11.31
C LEU A 181 2.68 -14.54 -11.90
N LYS A 182 2.81 -13.23 -11.64
CA LYS A 182 3.97 -12.43 -12.01
C LYS A 182 5.14 -12.62 -11.05
N GLY A 183 5.00 -13.49 -10.05
CA GLY A 183 6.07 -13.91 -9.15
C GLY A 183 6.35 -12.94 -8.01
N ALA A 184 5.38 -12.16 -7.54
CA ALA A 184 5.54 -11.39 -6.33
C ALA A 184 5.95 -12.29 -5.14
N GLU A 185 6.86 -11.81 -4.31
CA GLU A 185 7.32 -12.48 -3.09
C GLU A 185 6.77 -11.79 -1.83
N LEU A 186 6.66 -10.45 -1.89
CA LEU A 186 6.06 -9.62 -0.86
C LEU A 186 5.09 -8.62 -1.51
N VAL A 187 3.85 -8.60 -1.06
CA VAL A 187 2.81 -7.72 -1.58
C VAL A 187 2.38 -6.73 -0.50
N PHE A 188 2.39 -5.45 -0.81
CA PHE A 188 1.94 -4.38 0.06
C PHE A 188 0.51 -3.97 -0.28
N ASN A 189 -0.29 -3.72 0.76
CA ASN A 189 -1.64 -3.19 0.64
C ASN A 189 -1.80 -1.91 1.48
N PRO A 190 -1.35 -0.75 0.96
CA PRO A 190 -1.66 0.52 1.61
C PRO A 190 -3.16 0.80 1.58
N SER A 191 -3.70 1.18 2.75
CA SER A 191 -5.14 1.31 2.95
C SER A 191 -5.52 2.52 3.81
N ALA A 192 -6.79 2.91 3.68
CA ALA A 192 -7.51 3.83 4.55
C ALA A 192 -8.90 3.24 4.79
N THR A 193 -9.03 2.39 5.81
CA THR A 193 -10.26 1.65 6.09
C THR A 193 -10.70 1.83 7.54
N VAL A 194 -12.02 1.99 7.74
CA VAL A 194 -12.63 2.32 9.03
C VAL A 194 -13.30 1.12 9.66
N ALA A 195 -13.47 1.19 10.97
CA ALA A 195 -14.19 0.21 11.77
C ALA A 195 -15.66 0.07 11.33
N GLY A 196 -16.23 -1.11 11.56
CA GLY A 196 -17.64 -1.41 11.35
C GLY A 196 -17.96 -1.98 9.96
N LEU A 197 -17.50 -1.35 8.89
CA LEU A 197 -17.91 -1.74 7.52
C LEU A 197 -17.25 -3.05 7.07
N SER A 198 -15.93 -3.09 7.06
CA SER A 198 -15.17 -4.22 6.53
C SER A 198 -14.01 -4.66 7.44
N GLU A 199 -14.04 -4.29 8.71
CA GLU A 199 -12.96 -4.59 9.65
C GLU A 199 -12.70 -6.10 9.79
N HIS A 200 -13.76 -6.92 9.80
CA HIS A 200 -13.63 -8.37 9.88
C HIS A 200 -12.94 -8.97 8.64
N LEU A 201 -13.06 -8.33 7.48
CA LEU A 201 -12.43 -8.76 6.23
C LEU A 201 -10.92 -8.46 6.22
N TRP A 202 -10.46 -7.49 7.02
CA TRP A 202 -9.06 -7.08 7.09
C TRP A 202 -8.10 -8.24 7.39
N LYS A 203 -8.51 -9.10 8.32
CA LYS A 203 -7.73 -10.27 8.74
C LYS A 203 -8.21 -11.58 8.09
N LEU A 204 -9.17 -11.53 7.18
CA LEU A 204 -9.70 -12.68 6.46
C LEU A 204 -9.16 -12.75 5.03
N GLU A 205 -9.40 -11.71 4.25
CA GLU A 205 -9.14 -11.71 2.80
C GLU A 205 -7.66 -11.76 2.46
N GLN A 206 -6.85 -10.91 3.07
CA GLN A 206 -5.44 -10.81 2.76
C GLN A 206 -4.64 -12.04 3.22
N PRO A 207 -4.85 -12.64 4.41
CA PRO A 207 -4.30 -13.95 4.73
C PRO A 207 -4.72 -15.05 3.76
N ALA A 208 -5.98 -15.05 3.29
CA ALA A 208 -6.42 -15.99 2.26
C ALA A 208 -5.67 -15.79 0.93
N HIS A 209 -5.41 -14.52 0.55
CA HIS A 209 -4.58 -14.21 -0.63
C HIS A 209 -3.12 -14.64 -0.44
N ALA A 210 -2.55 -14.47 0.76
CA ALA A 210 -1.21 -14.94 1.08
C ALA A 210 -1.09 -16.46 0.87
N VAL A 211 -2.04 -17.23 1.39
CA VAL A 211 -2.09 -18.69 1.20
C VAL A 211 -2.26 -19.06 -0.26
N ALA A 212 -3.30 -18.51 -0.92
CA ALA A 212 -3.64 -18.87 -2.29
C ALA A 212 -2.55 -18.54 -3.31
N ASN A 213 -1.71 -17.55 -3.03
CA ASN A 213 -0.65 -17.09 -3.92
C ASN A 213 0.76 -17.31 -3.36
N GLN A 214 0.88 -17.89 -2.16
CA GLN A 214 2.15 -18.30 -1.56
C GLN A 214 3.20 -17.18 -1.59
N TYR A 215 2.82 -16.01 -1.08
CA TYR A 215 3.66 -14.83 -0.90
C TYR A 215 3.39 -14.16 0.46
N PHE A 216 4.28 -13.29 0.88
CA PHE A 216 4.03 -12.46 2.07
C PHE A 216 3.09 -11.31 1.75
N ILE A 217 2.28 -10.91 2.74
CA ILE A 217 1.48 -9.67 2.69
C ILE A 217 1.90 -8.73 3.82
N ALA A 218 2.02 -7.46 3.46
CA ALA A 218 2.25 -6.33 4.35
C ALA A 218 1.08 -5.34 4.19
N ALA A 219 0.14 -5.37 5.11
CA ALA A 219 -1.08 -4.57 5.08
C ALA A 219 -0.93 -3.34 5.98
N ILE A 220 -1.12 -2.15 5.43
CA ILE A 220 -0.94 -0.88 6.14
C ILE A 220 -2.26 -0.11 6.17
N ASN A 221 -2.67 0.33 7.36
CA ASN A 221 -3.81 1.20 7.55
C ASN A 221 -3.39 2.47 8.30
N ARG A 222 -4.20 3.49 8.25
CA ARG A 222 -4.07 4.68 9.10
C ARG A 222 -4.80 4.49 10.43
N VAL A 223 -4.67 5.44 11.36
CA VAL A 223 -5.32 5.43 12.67
C VAL A 223 -6.05 6.73 12.96
N GLY A 224 -7.04 6.65 13.86
CA GLY A 224 -7.73 7.80 14.44
C GLY A 224 -9.01 8.19 13.71
N VAL A 225 -9.59 9.29 14.15
CA VAL A 225 -10.80 9.88 13.57
C VAL A 225 -10.41 11.18 12.88
N GLU A 226 -10.88 11.38 11.67
CA GLU A 226 -10.57 12.57 10.89
C GLU A 226 -11.79 13.52 10.88
N ALA A 227 -11.87 14.37 11.94
CA ALA A 227 -12.88 15.42 12.00
C ALA A 227 -12.67 16.46 10.87
N PRO A 228 -13.72 17.12 10.35
CA PRO A 228 -15.11 17.03 10.80
C PRO A 228 -15.89 15.86 10.20
N TRP A 229 -15.28 15.02 9.38
CA TRP A 229 -15.96 13.91 8.73
C TRP A 229 -16.23 12.78 9.72
N ASN A 230 -17.48 12.34 9.75
CA ASN A 230 -17.90 11.24 10.63
C ASN A 230 -18.05 9.94 9.82
N ILE A 231 -16.96 9.49 9.21
CA ILE A 231 -16.96 8.25 8.41
C ILE A 231 -16.58 7.01 9.23
N GLY A 232 -16.14 7.20 10.47
CA GLY A 232 -15.70 6.15 11.39
C GLY A 232 -14.26 6.32 11.85
N GLU A 233 -13.81 5.39 12.70
CA GLU A 233 -12.43 5.30 13.20
C GLU A 233 -11.58 4.47 12.25
N PHE A 234 -10.48 5.02 11.77
CA PHE A 234 -9.42 4.24 11.14
C PHE A 234 -8.73 3.40 12.20
N TYR A 235 -8.87 2.10 12.10
CA TYR A 235 -8.54 1.17 13.21
C TYR A 235 -7.10 0.67 13.19
N GLY A 236 -6.21 1.21 12.39
CA GLY A 236 -4.82 0.76 12.34
C GLY A 236 -4.71 -0.74 12.08
N GLN A 237 -4.12 -1.46 13.05
CA GLN A 237 -3.89 -2.90 12.95
C GLN A 237 -3.16 -3.29 11.66
N SER A 238 -2.19 -2.48 11.26
CA SER A 238 -1.27 -2.82 10.18
C SER A 238 -0.53 -4.10 10.54
N TYR A 239 -0.26 -4.99 9.58
CA TYR A 239 0.33 -6.29 9.90
C TYR A 239 1.18 -6.88 8.77
N PHE A 240 1.98 -7.87 9.16
CA PHE A 240 2.63 -8.81 8.24
C PHE A 240 2.01 -10.19 8.35
N CYS A 241 1.78 -10.83 7.21
CA CYS A 241 1.26 -12.18 7.09
C CYS A 241 2.20 -13.01 6.20
N ASN A 242 2.50 -14.25 6.64
CA ASN A 242 3.36 -15.15 5.90
C ASN A 242 2.59 -15.97 4.83
N PRO A 243 3.28 -16.73 3.95
CA PRO A 243 2.66 -17.54 2.90
C PRO A 243 1.72 -18.65 3.38
N ARG A 244 1.65 -18.87 4.70
CA ARG A 244 0.71 -19.81 5.34
C ARG A 244 -0.54 -19.13 5.91
N GLY A 245 -0.70 -17.82 5.70
CA GLY A 245 -1.83 -17.05 6.20
C GLY A 245 -1.71 -16.68 7.69
N GLN A 246 -0.54 -16.85 8.29
CA GLN A 246 -0.31 -16.50 9.69
C GLN A 246 0.09 -15.04 9.81
N ILE A 247 -0.67 -14.25 10.55
CA ILE A 247 -0.29 -12.90 10.95
C ILE A 247 0.72 -13.06 12.09
N TYR A 248 1.99 -12.66 11.84
CA TYR A 248 3.08 -12.85 12.80
C TYR A 248 3.60 -11.54 13.43
N ALA A 249 3.18 -10.39 12.88
CA ALA A 249 3.43 -9.08 13.46
C ALA A 249 2.22 -8.19 13.18
N ILE A 250 1.76 -7.46 14.20
CA ILE A 250 0.58 -6.60 14.10
C ILE A 250 0.77 -5.34 14.94
N ALA A 251 0.45 -4.17 14.38
CA ALA A 251 0.47 -2.89 15.06
C ALA A 251 -0.77 -2.65 15.92
N HIS A 252 -0.67 -1.74 16.86
CA HIS A 252 -1.76 -1.36 17.73
C HIS A 252 -2.94 -0.74 16.97
N ARG A 253 -4.15 -0.87 17.53
CA ARG A 253 -5.39 -0.40 16.89
C ARG A 253 -5.47 1.14 16.74
N SER A 254 -4.99 1.89 17.73
CA SER A 254 -5.39 3.30 17.91
C SER A 254 -4.25 4.30 18.08
N ARG A 255 -3.03 3.91 17.75
CA ARG A 255 -1.88 4.82 17.89
C ARG A 255 -0.99 4.81 16.66
N ASP A 256 -0.26 5.91 16.48
CA ASP A 256 0.84 5.97 15.54
C ASP A 256 1.88 4.91 15.89
N GLU A 257 2.30 4.15 14.90
CA GLU A 257 3.26 3.07 15.13
C GLU A 257 4.07 2.76 13.88
N VAL A 258 5.34 2.46 14.07
CA VAL A 258 6.18 1.85 13.05
C VAL A 258 6.30 0.36 13.34
N LEU A 259 5.76 -0.46 12.47
CA LEU A 259 5.84 -1.91 12.55
C LEU A 259 6.99 -2.40 11.66
N VAL A 260 7.95 -3.10 12.25
CA VAL A 260 9.11 -3.67 11.53
C VAL A 260 9.10 -5.18 11.73
N ALA A 261 9.27 -5.93 10.64
CA ALA A 261 9.30 -7.38 10.69
C ALA A 261 10.28 -7.95 9.64
N ASP A 262 10.85 -9.09 9.95
CA ASP A 262 11.68 -9.84 9.02
C ASP A 262 10.80 -10.72 8.12
N VAL A 263 11.07 -10.67 6.82
CA VAL A 263 10.43 -11.45 5.76
C VAL A 263 11.45 -12.45 5.26
N ASN A 264 11.28 -13.73 5.60
CA ASN A 264 12.16 -14.81 5.15
C ASN A 264 11.57 -15.47 3.90
N PHE A 265 12.14 -15.20 2.74
CA PHE A 265 11.65 -15.75 1.47
C PHE A 265 11.83 -17.27 1.32
N ASP A 266 12.60 -17.93 2.18
CA ASP A 266 12.62 -19.41 2.22
C ASP A 266 11.25 -19.99 2.55
N GLU A 267 10.43 -19.29 3.35
CA GLU A 267 9.05 -19.71 3.64
C GLU A 267 8.18 -19.73 2.37
N THR A 268 8.39 -18.77 1.46
CA THR A 268 7.71 -18.75 0.15
C THR A 268 8.12 -19.95 -0.69
N GLU A 269 9.43 -20.23 -0.76
CA GLU A 269 9.94 -21.36 -1.51
C GLU A 269 9.46 -22.70 -0.92
N GLN A 270 9.48 -22.84 0.41
CA GLN A 270 8.97 -24.01 1.10
C GLN A 270 7.48 -24.20 0.84
N ALA A 271 6.66 -23.17 0.98
CA ALA A 271 5.23 -23.24 0.72
C ALA A 271 4.93 -23.71 -0.72
N ARG A 272 5.69 -23.21 -1.70
CA ARG A 272 5.56 -23.59 -3.11
C ARG A 272 6.02 -25.01 -3.40
N ARG A 273 7.00 -25.52 -2.67
CA ARG A 273 7.44 -26.93 -2.80
C ARG A 273 6.45 -27.91 -2.21
N GLU A 274 5.86 -27.59 -1.07
CA GLU A 274 4.90 -28.44 -0.39
C GLU A 274 3.54 -28.44 -1.10
N TRP A 275 3.04 -27.27 -1.49
CA TRP A 275 1.75 -27.09 -2.15
C TRP A 275 1.95 -26.40 -3.50
N GLN A 276 1.90 -27.18 -4.56
CA GLN A 276 2.20 -26.72 -5.91
C GLN A 276 0.99 -26.07 -6.57
N PHE A 277 0.37 -25.06 -5.92
CA PHE A 277 -0.85 -24.43 -6.36
C PHE A 277 -0.75 -23.86 -7.79
N TYR A 278 0.36 -23.24 -8.16
CA TYR A 278 0.52 -22.69 -9.51
C TYR A 278 0.56 -23.77 -10.59
N ARG A 279 1.19 -24.92 -10.33
CA ARG A 279 1.22 -26.05 -11.26
C ARG A 279 -0.16 -26.72 -11.37
N ALA A 280 -0.91 -26.76 -10.27
CA ALA A 280 -2.23 -27.41 -10.22
C ALA A 280 -3.36 -26.52 -10.77
N ARG A 281 -3.09 -25.29 -11.19
CA ARG A 281 -4.09 -24.42 -11.80
C ARG A 281 -4.62 -25.03 -13.10
N ARG A 282 -5.91 -24.75 -13.36
CA ARG A 282 -6.62 -25.19 -14.56
C ARG A 282 -7.17 -24.00 -15.34
N PRO A 283 -6.29 -23.11 -15.93
CA PRO A 283 -6.72 -21.87 -16.59
C PRO A 283 -7.79 -22.08 -17.64
N GLU A 284 -7.75 -23.24 -18.32
CA GLU A 284 -8.74 -23.63 -19.33
C GLU A 284 -10.18 -23.76 -18.79
N THR A 285 -10.34 -23.84 -17.46
CA THR A 285 -11.66 -23.92 -16.79
C THR A 285 -12.14 -22.58 -16.23
N TYR A 286 -11.33 -21.50 -16.30
CA TYR A 286 -11.60 -20.21 -15.67
C TYR A 286 -12.05 -19.12 -16.64
N LYS A 287 -12.60 -19.47 -17.80
CA LYS A 287 -12.91 -18.52 -18.87
C LYS A 287 -13.79 -17.35 -18.44
N LEU A 288 -14.82 -17.59 -17.63
CA LEU A 288 -15.77 -16.57 -17.21
C LEU A 288 -15.18 -15.52 -16.26
N THR A 289 -14.07 -15.80 -15.55
CA THR A 289 -13.46 -14.83 -14.61
C THR A 289 -12.72 -13.70 -15.31
N SER A 290 -12.52 -13.77 -16.61
CA SER A 290 -11.85 -12.74 -17.43
C SER A 290 -12.75 -12.10 -18.49
N GLU A 291 -14.01 -12.53 -18.61
CA GLU A 291 -14.91 -12.12 -19.70
C GLU A 291 -16.06 -11.18 -19.24
N TYR A 292 -16.24 -10.95 -17.92
CA TYR A 292 -17.29 -10.10 -17.36
C TYR A 292 -16.76 -8.91 -16.59
#